data_cd7e85efe433cdb87ca13b780b8cde5f
#
_entry.id   cd7e85efe433cdb87ca13b780b8cde5f
#
_cell.length_a   1.000
_cell.length_b   1.000
_cell.length_c   1.000
_cell.angle_alpha   90.00
_cell.angle_beta   90.00
_cell.angle_gamma   90.00
#
_symmetry.space_group_name_H-M   'P 1'
#
loop_
_entity.id
_entity.type
_entity.pdbx_description
1 polymer ?
#
loop_
_entity_poly.entity_id
_entity_poly.type
_entity_poly.pdbx_seq_one_letter_code
_entity_poly.pdbx_strand_id
1 'polypeptide(L)'
;MKFNKNLTAILFAMVFSIAFASVSFAQSTTKTDDAMKKDDGMKKDAMMKDDGMKKDAMMKDDAMMMEDKRPVVAVIAADWCPYCKNVDPVLKGVLADYTDKFNMVVFDVTNAKTSAAALATAEKLGLTEFFNANKSKTSTVAVIKNKEVVYRTSNNTKKSDYTKAFDKALQ
;
A
#
# COMPACT_ATOMS: atom_id res chain seq x y z
N MET A 1 47.94 -11.58 -1.65
CA MET A 1 48.55 -12.78 -1.09
C MET A 1 47.90 -13.15 0.23
N LYS A 2 47.59 -14.41 0.43
CA LYS A 2 46.86 -15.08 1.52
C LYS A 2 45.33 -14.97 1.46
N PHE A 3 44.78 -15.94 0.78
CA PHE A 3 43.39 -16.41 0.87
C PHE A 3 43.16 -17.03 2.26
N ASN A 4 42.15 -16.56 2.97
CA ASN A 4 41.64 -17.25 4.14
C ASN A 4 40.34 -17.96 3.77
N LYS A 5 40.45 -19.26 3.57
CA LYS A 5 39.37 -20.22 3.50
C LYS A 5 38.93 -20.54 4.92
N ASN A 6 37.75 -20.12 5.34
CA ASN A 6 37.05 -20.76 6.45
C ASN A 6 35.66 -21.12 5.98
N LEU A 7 35.62 -22.32 5.47
CA LEU A 7 34.46 -23.14 5.21
C LEU A 7 33.96 -23.67 6.57
N THR A 8 32.86 -23.20 7.06
CA THR A 8 32.19 -23.85 8.20
C THR A 8 30.75 -24.15 7.77
N ALA A 9 30.58 -25.38 7.33
CA ALA A 9 29.29 -26.00 7.14
C ALA A 9 28.66 -26.25 8.53
N ILE A 10 27.51 -25.65 8.81
CA ILE A 10 26.66 -26.04 9.92
C ILE A 10 25.32 -26.50 9.33
N LEU A 11 25.23 -27.82 9.20
CA LEU A 11 24.00 -28.57 9.03
C LEU A 11 23.20 -28.51 10.33
N PHE A 12 22.10 -27.75 10.36
CA PHE A 12 21.07 -27.89 11.38
C PHE A 12 19.81 -28.49 10.74
N ALA A 13 19.69 -29.80 10.87
CA ALA A 13 18.45 -30.52 10.65
C ALA A 13 17.56 -30.31 11.88
N MET A 14 16.55 -29.46 11.78
CA MET A 14 15.43 -29.43 12.73
C MET A 14 14.21 -30.04 12.07
N VAL A 15 13.94 -31.26 12.48
CA VAL A 15 12.67 -31.95 12.27
C VAL A 15 11.63 -31.29 13.17
N PHE A 16 10.68 -30.53 12.61
CA PHE A 16 9.53 -30.03 13.35
C PHE A 16 8.33 -30.90 13.02
N SER A 17 7.99 -31.80 13.97
CA SER A 17 6.74 -32.55 13.95
C SER A 17 5.61 -31.62 14.35
N ILE A 18 4.72 -31.29 13.40
CA ILE A 18 3.51 -30.52 13.67
C ILE A 18 2.37 -31.50 13.91
N ALA A 19 1.94 -31.59 15.18
CA ALA A 19 0.72 -32.29 15.56
C ALA A 19 -0.51 -31.47 15.13
N PHE A 20 -1.35 -32.04 14.27
CA PHE A 20 -2.66 -31.51 13.91
C PHE A 20 -3.63 -31.70 15.08
N ALA A 21 -4.02 -30.63 15.73
CA ALA A 21 -5.18 -30.62 16.61
C ALA A 21 -6.41 -30.21 15.81
N SER A 22 -7.31 -31.17 15.59
CA SER A 22 -8.63 -30.96 14.98
C SER A 22 -9.54 -30.26 15.99
N VAL A 23 -9.91 -29.02 15.73
CA VAL A 23 -10.97 -28.34 16.48
C VAL A 23 -12.28 -28.50 15.72
N SER A 24 -13.17 -29.35 16.27
CA SER A 24 -14.55 -29.48 15.85
C SER A 24 -15.35 -28.27 16.30
N PHE A 25 -15.86 -27.49 15.36
CA PHE A 25 -16.78 -26.39 15.65
C PHE A 25 -18.22 -26.91 15.57
N ALA A 26 -18.88 -26.96 16.73
CA ALA A 26 -20.27 -27.34 16.88
C ALA A 26 -21.18 -26.21 16.38
N GLN A 27 -22.10 -26.57 15.45
CA GLN A 27 -23.21 -25.73 15.02
C GLN A 27 -24.23 -25.60 16.16
N SER A 28 -24.53 -24.38 16.54
CA SER A 28 -25.71 -24.07 17.36
C SER A 28 -26.77 -23.42 16.47
N THR A 29 -27.79 -24.22 16.17
CA THR A 29 -29.04 -23.76 15.58
C THR A 29 -29.97 -23.30 16.69
N THR A 30 -30.35 -22.04 16.71
CA THR A 30 -31.56 -21.60 17.42
C THR A 30 -32.50 -20.95 16.42
N LYS A 31 -33.57 -21.73 16.13
CA LYS A 31 -34.84 -21.20 15.60
C LYS A 31 -35.54 -20.40 16.70
N THR A 32 -36.07 -19.26 16.35
CA THR A 32 -37.27 -18.72 16.99
C THR A 32 -38.11 -17.98 15.93
N ASP A 33 -39.27 -18.58 15.66
CA ASP A 33 -40.37 -17.96 14.94
C ASP A 33 -41.03 -16.94 15.90
N ASP A 34 -41.49 -15.77 15.42
CA ASP A 34 -42.87 -15.37 15.52
C ASP A 34 -43.16 -13.94 14.97
N ALA A 35 -44.17 -13.95 14.10
CA ALA A 35 -45.27 -13.01 14.00
C ALA A 35 -45.11 -11.56 13.49
N MET A 36 -45.56 -11.44 12.26
CA MET A 36 -46.48 -10.44 11.69
C MET A 36 -46.76 -9.17 12.49
N LYS A 37 -46.51 -8.02 11.86
CA LYS A 37 -47.52 -6.97 11.73
C LYS A 37 -47.28 -6.11 10.48
N LYS A 38 -48.29 -6.12 9.62
CA LYS A 38 -48.51 -5.14 8.53
C LYS A 38 -48.75 -3.78 9.16
N ASP A 39 -48.20 -2.72 8.55
CA ASP A 39 -48.97 -1.50 8.37
C ASP A 39 -48.49 -0.70 7.17
N ASP A 40 -49.44 -0.26 6.40
CA ASP A 40 -49.34 0.48 5.16
C ASP A 40 -48.98 1.93 5.41
N GLY A 41 -48.16 2.52 4.54
CA GLY A 41 -47.88 3.95 4.56
C GLY A 41 -47.09 4.45 3.35
N MET A 42 -47.73 4.49 2.17
CA MET A 42 -47.25 5.29 1.03
C MET A 42 -47.01 6.74 1.46
N LYS A 43 -45.83 7.27 1.13
CA LYS A 43 -45.72 8.62 0.57
C LYS A 43 -44.53 8.74 -0.33
N LYS A 44 -44.78 8.99 -1.61
CA LYS A 44 -43.90 9.61 -2.59
C LYS A 44 -43.47 10.97 -2.08
N ASP A 45 -42.24 11.31 -2.35
CA ASP A 45 -41.73 12.49 -3.05
C ASP A 45 -40.37 12.85 -2.50
N ALA A 46 -39.39 12.85 -3.33
CA ALA A 46 -38.51 13.95 -3.67
C ALA A 46 -37.23 13.45 -4.25
N MET A 47 -37.06 13.78 -5.49
CA MET A 47 -35.82 13.86 -6.25
C MET A 47 -34.65 14.34 -5.38
N MET A 48 -33.64 13.53 -5.22
CA MET A 48 -32.30 14.04 -4.96
C MET A 48 -31.46 13.82 -6.20
N LYS A 49 -31.02 14.93 -6.76
CA LYS A 49 -30.11 15.06 -7.87
C LYS A 49 -28.88 14.24 -7.63
N ASP A 50 -28.58 13.40 -8.58
CA ASP A 50 -27.34 12.77 -8.85
C ASP A 50 -26.27 13.85 -9.12
N ASP A 51 -25.53 14.23 -8.10
CA ASP A 51 -24.30 14.98 -8.28
C ASP A 51 -23.21 13.96 -8.65
N GLY A 52 -23.09 13.77 -9.97
CA GLY A 52 -22.07 12.94 -10.58
C GLY A 52 -20.68 13.30 -10.09
N MET A 53 -20.18 12.57 -9.11
CA MET A 53 -18.76 12.50 -8.82
C MET A 53 -18.07 11.91 -10.06
N LYS A 54 -17.42 12.80 -10.80
CA LYS A 54 -16.48 12.43 -11.84
C LYS A 54 -15.38 11.54 -11.26
N LYS A 55 -15.55 10.25 -11.42
CA LYS A 55 -14.64 9.19 -11.01
C LYS A 55 -13.75 8.73 -12.16
N ASP A 56 -13.47 9.59 -13.13
CA ASP A 56 -12.84 9.21 -14.38
C ASP A 56 -11.52 9.96 -14.65
N ALA A 57 -10.54 9.87 -13.73
CA ALA A 57 -9.21 10.39 -14.03
C ALA A 57 -8.04 9.54 -13.48
N MET A 58 -8.24 8.28 -13.07
CA MET A 58 -7.15 7.50 -12.47
C MET A 58 -6.90 6.13 -13.11
N MET A 59 -7.39 5.85 -14.32
CA MET A 59 -7.23 4.52 -14.94
C MET A 59 -6.49 4.49 -16.29
N LYS A 60 -5.72 5.52 -16.66
CA LYS A 60 -5.03 5.51 -17.97
C LYS A 60 -3.52 5.28 -17.94
N ASP A 61 -2.87 5.23 -16.78
CA ASP A 61 -1.39 5.14 -16.72
C ASP A 61 -0.82 3.76 -16.35
N ASP A 62 -1.68 2.74 -16.12
CA ASP A 62 -1.22 1.42 -15.65
C ASP A 62 -0.37 0.61 -16.66
N ALA A 63 -0.46 0.92 -17.95
CA ALA A 63 0.25 0.16 -18.99
C ALA A 63 1.67 0.67 -19.29
N MET A 64 1.99 1.92 -18.94
CA MET A 64 3.28 2.54 -19.24
C MET A 64 4.35 2.36 -18.17
N MET A 65 3.99 1.88 -16.96
CA MET A 65 4.95 1.81 -15.85
C MET A 65 5.95 0.65 -15.92
N MET A 66 5.75 -0.34 -16.79
CA MET A 66 6.64 -1.51 -16.85
C MET A 66 7.98 -1.29 -17.54
N GLU A 67 8.11 -0.28 -18.42
CA GLU A 67 9.37 0.04 -19.09
C GLU A 67 10.03 1.34 -18.59
N ASP A 68 9.39 2.03 -17.68
CA ASP A 68 9.89 3.32 -17.21
C ASP A 68 11.06 3.12 -16.23
N LYS A 69 12.24 3.54 -16.65
CA LYS A 69 13.48 3.44 -15.86
C LYS A 69 13.62 4.53 -14.81
N ARG A 70 12.65 5.44 -14.72
CA ARG A 70 12.68 6.51 -13.70
C ARG A 70 12.56 5.92 -12.31
N PRO A 71 13.25 6.48 -11.32
CA PRO A 71 13.05 6.07 -9.93
C PRO A 71 11.60 6.26 -9.49
N VAL A 72 11.12 5.37 -8.63
CA VAL A 72 9.76 5.39 -8.10
C VAL A 72 9.76 6.04 -6.72
N VAL A 73 8.85 6.99 -6.49
CA VAL A 73 8.52 7.49 -5.16
C VAL A 73 7.28 6.76 -4.69
N ALA A 74 7.47 5.79 -3.81
CA ALA A 74 6.40 4.96 -3.25
C ALA A 74 5.93 5.51 -1.91
N VAL A 75 4.62 5.68 -1.74
CA VAL A 75 3.99 6.20 -0.52
C VAL A 75 2.98 5.20 0.01
N ILE A 76 3.07 4.82 1.29
CA ILE A 76 2.02 4.06 1.98
C ILE A 76 1.10 5.04 2.69
N ALA A 77 -0.14 5.15 2.26
CA ALA A 77 -1.10 6.11 2.77
C ALA A 77 -2.43 5.47 3.17
N ALA A 78 -3.16 6.16 4.05
CA ALA A 78 -4.54 5.83 4.40
C ALA A 78 -5.30 7.11 4.78
N ASP A 79 -6.60 7.16 4.51
CA ASP A 79 -7.46 8.33 4.80
C ASP A 79 -7.51 8.67 6.30
N TRP A 80 -7.47 7.64 7.14
CA TRP A 80 -7.48 7.78 8.60
C TRP A 80 -6.11 8.14 9.20
N CYS A 81 -5.05 8.24 8.39
CA CYS A 81 -3.68 8.50 8.84
C CYS A 81 -3.41 10.00 9.03
N PRO A 82 -3.27 10.51 10.26
CA PRO A 82 -3.04 11.95 10.49
C PRO A 82 -1.68 12.41 9.96
N TYR A 83 -0.67 11.57 10.02
CA TYR A 83 0.69 11.89 9.54
C TYR A 83 0.76 11.97 8.02
N CYS A 84 -0.07 11.20 7.31
CA CYS A 84 -0.13 11.28 5.85
C CYS A 84 -0.55 12.66 5.37
N LYS A 85 -1.48 13.31 6.09
CA LYS A 85 -1.94 14.67 5.80
C LYS A 85 -0.84 15.73 5.92
N ASN A 86 0.15 15.48 6.78
CA ASN A 86 1.30 16.38 6.97
C ASN A 86 2.41 16.13 5.94
N VAL A 87 2.63 14.87 5.56
CA VAL A 87 3.68 14.45 4.62
C VAL A 87 3.30 14.79 3.19
N ASP A 88 2.04 14.57 2.78
CA ASP A 88 1.58 14.73 1.41
C ASP A 88 1.89 16.12 0.79
N PRO A 89 1.54 17.25 1.44
CA PRO A 89 1.84 18.57 0.86
C PRO A 89 3.34 18.86 0.75
N VAL A 90 4.13 18.36 1.69
CA VAL A 90 5.58 18.52 1.66
C VAL A 90 6.19 17.74 0.49
N LEU A 91 5.79 16.47 0.35
CA LEU A 91 6.27 15.60 -0.72
C LEU A 91 5.88 16.12 -2.10
N LYS A 92 4.61 16.52 -2.28
CA LYS A 92 4.13 17.14 -3.52
C LYS A 92 4.88 18.42 -3.86
N GLY A 93 5.14 19.25 -2.85
CA GLY A 93 5.92 20.48 -3.04
C GLY A 93 7.36 20.23 -3.48
N VAL A 94 8.00 19.15 -3.00
CA VAL A 94 9.34 18.78 -3.46
C VAL A 94 9.27 18.14 -4.85
N LEU A 95 8.30 17.25 -5.11
CA LEU A 95 8.15 16.62 -6.42
C LEU A 95 7.89 17.60 -7.57
N ALA A 96 7.28 18.74 -7.28
CA ALA A 96 7.08 19.79 -8.28
C ALA A 96 8.40 20.31 -8.89
N ASP A 97 9.49 20.29 -8.12
CA ASP A 97 10.83 20.70 -8.58
C ASP A 97 11.51 19.59 -9.42
N TYR A 98 10.94 18.38 -9.44
CA TYR A 98 11.46 17.20 -10.13
C TYR A 98 10.49 16.65 -11.18
N THR A 99 9.76 17.52 -11.85
CA THR A 99 8.77 17.15 -12.86
C THR A 99 9.37 16.13 -13.85
N ASP A 100 8.65 15.05 -14.10
CA ASP A 100 9.01 13.97 -15.02
C ASP A 100 10.30 13.16 -14.70
N LYS A 101 10.95 13.43 -13.57
CA LYS A 101 12.15 12.67 -13.14
C LYS A 101 11.82 11.46 -12.31
N PHE A 102 10.63 11.39 -11.72
CA PHE A 102 10.17 10.31 -10.86
C PHE A 102 8.78 9.83 -11.24
N ASN A 103 8.53 8.56 -10.99
CA ASN A 103 7.17 8.00 -10.97
C ASN A 103 6.65 7.99 -9.55
N MET A 104 5.54 8.65 -9.28
CA MET A 104 4.91 8.61 -7.96
C MET A 104 3.82 7.54 -7.92
N VAL A 105 3.89 6.68 -6.90
CA VAL A 105 2.89 5.64 -6.64
C VAL A 105 2.41 5.74 -5.21
N VAL A 106 1.10 5.83 -5.01
CA VAL A 106 0.47 5.82 -3.69
C VAL A 106 -0.20 4.46 -3.47
N PHE A 107 0.26 3.73 -2.49
CA PHE A 107 -0.35 2.50 -2.00
C PHE A 107 -1.35 2.83 -0.90
N ASP A 108 -2.62 2.89 -1.27
CA ASP A 108 -3.71 3.16 -0.34
C ASP A 108 -4.06 1.90 0.46
N VAL A 109 -3.91 1.99 1.78
CA VAL A 109 -4.22 0.92 2.73
C VAL A 109 -5.38 1.29 3.67
N THR A 110 -6.26 2.17 3.25
CA THR A 110 -7.41 2.66 4.04
C THR A 110 -8.31 1.52 4.49
N ASN A 111 -8.57 0.57 3.60
CA ASN A 111 -9.44 -0.58 3.85
C ASN A 111 -8.98 -1.82 3.05
N ALA A 112 -9.65 -2.95 3.22
CA ALA A 112 -9.29 -4.21 2.57
C ALA A 112 -9.33 -4.12 1.03
N LYS A 113 -10.31 -3.39 0.46
CA LYS A 113 -10.46 -3.22 -1.00
C LYS A 113 -9.33 -2.39 -1.59
N THR A 114 -9.02 -1.24 -0.97
CA THR A 114 -7.91 -0.38 -1.43
C THR A 114 -6.56 -1.05 -1.23
N SER A 115 -6.37 -1.78 -0.12
CA SER A 115 -5.15 -2.58 0.13
C SER A 115 -4.95 -3.68 -0.91
N ALA A 116 -6.01 -4.35 -1.37
CA ALA A 116 -5.91 -5.36 -2.42
C ALA A 116 -5.53 -4.73 -3.77
N ALA A 117 -6.10 -3.58 -4.11
CA ALA A 117 -5.73 -2.83 -5.31
C ALA A 117 -4.27 -2.33 -5.25
N ALA A 118 -3.83 -1.85 -4.09
CA ALA A 118 -2.44 -1.44 -3.84
C ALA A 118 -1.47 -2.62 -4.00
N LEU A 119 -1.83 -3.81 -3.50
CA LEU A 119 -1.03 -5.02 -3.70
C LEU A 119 -0.90 -5.37 -5.19
N ALA A 120 -2.00 -5.37 -5.94
CA ALA A 120 -1.97 -5.64 -7.37
C ALA A 120 -1.07 -4.63 -8.14
N THR A 121 -1.11 -3.36 -7.74
CA THR A 121 -0.20 -2.34 -8.29
C THR A 121 1.26 -2.61 -7.90
N ALA A 122 1.51 -3.01 -6.65
CA ALA A 122 2.86 -3.37 -6.21
C ALA A 122 3.42 -4.59 -6.96
N GLU A 123 2.58 -5.58 -7.28
CA GLU A 123 2.95 -6.75 -8.09
C GLU A 123 3.35 -6.34 -9.51
N LYS A 124 2.55 -5.52 -10.17
CA LYS A 124 2.85 -4.99 -11.51
C LYS A 124 4.19 -4.24 -11.57
N LEU A 125 4.51 -3.50 -10.51
CA LEU A 125 5.74 -2.71 -10.40
C LEU A 125 6.95 -3.52 -9.89
N GLY A 126 6.75 -4.78 -9.48
CA GLY A 126 7.79 -5.59 -8.83
C GLY A 126 8.18 -5.07 -7.44
N LEU A 127 7.24 -4.42 -6.74
CA LEU A 127 7.41 -3.82 -5.41
C LEU A 127 6.65 -4.56 -4.31
N THR A 128 6.26 -5.82 -4.54
CA THR A 128 5.47 -6.64 -3.63
C THR A 128 6.12 -6.79 -2.26
N GLU A 129 7.43 -7.03 -2.22
CA GLU A 129 8.17 -7.15 -0.96
C GLU A 129 8.16 -5.84 -0.17
N PHE A 130 8.41 -4.71 -0.85
CA PHE A 130 8.34 -3.39 -0.25
C PHE A 130 6.95 -3.12 0.33
N PHE A 131 5.90 -3.37 -0.44
CA PHE A 131 4.52 -3.19 0.01
C PHE A 131 4.20 -4.03 1.23
N ASN A 132 4.46 -5.33 1.19
CA ASN A 132 4.17 -6.25 2.29
C ASN A 132 4.93 -5.89 3.58
N ALA A 133 6.17 -5.44 3.48
CA ALA A 133 6.98 -5.03 4.62
C ALA A 133 6.53 -3.69 5.25
N ASN A 134 5.76 -2.87 4.50
CA ASN A 134 5.43 -1.50 4.91
C ASN A 134 3.92 -1.19 4.98
N LYS A 135 3.02 -2.06 4.48
CA LYS A 135 1.56 -1.81 4.41
C LYS A 135 0.90 -1.45 5.75
N SER A 136 1.47 -1.85 6.88
CA SER A 136 1.02 -1.47 8.21
C SER A 136 1.65 -0.17 8.75
N LYS A 137 2.57 0.44 7.99
CA LYS A 137 3.31 1.64 8.39
C LYS A 137 2.93 2.81 7.49
N THR A 138 1.74 3.37 7.73
CA THR A 138 1.26 4.53 6.97
C THR A 138 2.20 5.74 7.13
N SER A 139 2.13 6.71 6.21
CA SER A 139 3.08 7.83 6.07
C SER A 139 4.52 7.42 5.71
N THR A 140 4.75 6.16 5.34
CA THR A 140 6.06 5.75 4.81
C THR A 140 6.21 6.26 3.39
N VAL A 141 7.33 6.92 3.14
CA VAL A 141 7.79 7.36 1.81
C VAL A 141 9.10 6.68 1.51
N ALA A 142 9.22 6.07 0.34
CA ALA A 142 10.46 5.47 -0.13
C ALA A 142 10.80 5.94 -1.54
N VAL A 143 12.08 6.11 -1.82
CA VAL A 143 12.63 6.29 -3.17
C VAL A 143 13.24 4.97 -3.58
N ILE A 144 12.81 4.45 -4.70
CA ILE A 144 13.19 3.13 -5.21
C ILE A 144 13.79 3.31 -6.60
N LYS A 145 15.02 2.83 -6.79
CA LYS A 145 15.74 2.85 -8.06
C LYS A 145 16.15 1.43 -8.42
N ASN A 146 15.84 0.98 -9.62
CA ASN A 146 16.16 -0.40 -10.07
C ASN A 146 15.61 -1.48 -9.10
N LYS A 147 14.41 -1.27 -8.55
CA LYS A 147 13.75 -2.14 -7.54
C LYS A 147 14.44 -2.16 -6.17
N GLU A 148 15.47 -1.36 -5.95
CA GLU A 148 16.14 -1.22 -4.66
C GLU A 148 15.69 0.04 -3.93
N VAL A 149 15.44 -0.08 -2.62
CA VAL A 149 15.08 1.07 -1.77
C VAL A 149 16.36 1.86 -1.45
N VAL A 150 16.54 3.00 -2.11
CA VAL A 150 17.70 3.89 -1.91
C VAL A 150 17.48 4.91 -0.78
N TYR A 151 16.22 5.15 -0.43
CA TYR A 151 15.83 5.99 0.70
C TYR A 151 14.47 5.55 1.24
N ARG A 152 14.29 5.60 2.57
CA ARG A 152 13.01 5.36 3.22
C ARG A 152 12.89 6.19 4.49
N THR A 153 11.73 6.78 4.68
CA THR A 153 11.38 7.53 5.88
C THR A 153 9.91 7.35 6.22
N SER A 154 9.51 7.72 7.43
CA SER A 154 8.11 7.77 7.83
C SER A 154 7.86 9.04 8.63
N ASN A 155 6.67 9.66 8.43
CA ASN A 155 6.27 10.88 9.12
C ASN A 155 7.30 12.02 9.02
N ASN A 156 8.02 12.12 7.90
CA ASN A 156 9.01 13.15 7.68
C ASN A 156 8.40 14.36 6.94
N THR A 157 8.53 15.55 7.52
CA THR A 157 8.06 16.80 6.92
C THR A 157 9.22 17.74 6.52
N LYS A 158 10.47 17.25 6.54
CA LYS A 158 11.65 18.02 6.18
C LYS A 158 11.90 17.94 4.67
N LYS A 159 11.63 19.02 3.95
CA LYS A 159 11.88 19.11 2.49
C LYS A 159 13.31 18.72 2.11
N SER A 160 14.30 19.17 2.88
CA SER A 160 15.72 18.93 2.59
C SER A 160 16.10 17.46 2.55
N ASP A 161 15.41 16.60 3.31
CA ASP A 161 15.71 15.17 3.33
C ASP A 161 15.22 14.51 2.04
N TYR A 162 14.05 14.93 1.55
CA TYR A 162 13.52 14.47 0.26
C TYR A 162 14.38 14.96 -0.90
N THR A 163 14.75 16.26 -0.93
CA THR A 163 15.64 16.82 -1.95
C THR A 163 16.94 16.03 -2.05
N LYS A 164 17.62 15.78 -0.92
CA LYS A 164 18.85 14.98 -0.89
C LYS A 164 18.64 13.56 -1.40
N ALA A 165 17.52 12.93 -1.03
CA ALA A 165 17.21 11.57 -1.47
C ALA A 165 16.93 11.52 -2.98
N PHE A 166 16.24 12.51 -3.52
CA PHE A 166 15.91 12.61 -4.94
C PHE A 166 17.17 12.88 -5.76
N ASP A 167 17.99 13.84 -5.35
CA ASP A 167 19.27 14.13 -6.02
C ASP A 167 20.16 12.88 -6.07
N LYS A 168 20.24 12.14 -4.97
CA LYS A 168 21.00 10.89 -4.90
C LYS A 168 20.44 9.81 -5.84
N ALA A 169 19.13 9.71 -5.96
CA ALA A 169 18.48 8.70 -6.81
C ALA A 169 18.67 8.99 -8.31
N LEU A 170 18.93 10.25 -8.69
CA LEU A 170 19.13 10.67 -10.07
C LEU A 170 20.60 10.57 -10.53
N GLN A 171 21.55 10.30 -9.64
CA GLN A 171 22.95 10.00 -9.95
C GLN A 171 23.11 8.56 -10.42
#